data_1aa72596f18d5616ede8c5a7a37586a7
#
_entry.id   1aa72596f18d5616ede8c5a7a37586a7
#
_cell.length_a   1.000
_cell.length_b   1.000
_cell.length_c   1.000
_cell.angle_alpha   90.00
_cell.angle_beta   90.00
_cell.angle_gamma   90.00
#
_symmetry.space_group_name_H-M   'P 1'
#
loop_
_entity.id
_entity.type
_entity.pdbx_description
1 polymer ?
#
loop_
_entity_poly.entity_id
_entity_poly.type
_entity_poly.pdbx_seq_one_letter_code
_entity_poly.pdbx_strand_id
1 'polypeptide(L)'
;MPFEQIDAALPEQPAPMIQLTYSNRMEVLLQGLAERVQAFRQARGPWEPVPIVVPNPLMKAFVKEGLARTCGIAANLRFNYLVGLWTSLVPRDAFRVLTGDTLRSALLAVLADEALLQRVPFEPVRAYLGGDRGSLKTAQLATELARAFDEYQFTRPDWLDAWREDRPARDPGDHSAEAWQRALWREAVARLEATGLPCLPLKDVVRHPAFGRDGLPPAIHAFGLTHAAPVYHAVYRSLGERTDLHLYALNPCGEFWEDLTTVGERLWTKQAPRAEARLGLADGETPEDPYRLESEGPEALRRWGRAGRENIRLLNEVSDCDFDPRFELPPGDHLLGRIQQDILRFEEGPDQGDREPDSSLQFLACPSARREAEVVASTLWELVEAHAEDPEPLGFSDIAVVVPSADLEGRLAHLQAAFQEAHDLPWTRVDGGLPVLIQTLEAVDLLLDLPTSGLTRAAVLRILSHPALLRRFPDLDPEAGSRWCDDLGIVRGADRNAWEGTYLDHDVLNWDQGLKRLGLGAFLGDGVDLALGGESYGIRGSGAEPSIGHFIALARGLIADAHHLESLRLDLPGWCETLDSYLTRWLEGDDEPALRALQRV
;
A
#
# COMPACT_ATOMS: atom_id res chain seq x y z
N MET A 1 -50.73 -22.92 47.01
CA MET A 1 -50.35 -23.35 45.66
C MET A 1 -49.11 -22.52 45.29
N PRO A 2 -47.93 -23.12 45.25
CA PRO A 2 -46.74 -22.37 44.83
C PRO A 2 -46.68 -22.32 43.29
N PHE A 3 -46.32 -21.13 42.78
CA PHE A 3 -46.02 -20.92 41.38
C PHE A 3 -44.69 -21.65 41.05
N GLU A 4 -44.77 -22.70 40.23
CA GLU A 4 -43.60 -23.26 39.56
C GLU A 4 -43.08 -22.24 38.56
N GLN A 5 -41.85 -21.79 38.80
CA GLN A 5 -41.05 -21.07 37.79
C GLN A 5 -40.73 -22.09 36.68
N ILE A 6 -41.30 -21.87 35.52
CA ILE A 6 -40.85 -22.50 34.28
C ILE A 6 -39.56 -21.76 33.88
N ASP A 7 -38.41 -22.35 34.20
CA ASP A 7 -37.14 -22.00 33.59
C ASP A 7 -37.24 -22.39 32.11
N ALA A 8 -37.66 -21.45 31.28
CA ALA A 8 -37.51 -21.57 29.85
C ALA A 8 -36.00 -21.44 29.54
N ALA A 9 -35.35 -22.60 29.37
CA ALA A 9 -34.00 -22.63 28.81
C ALA A 9 -34.00 -21.85 27.49
N LEU A 10 -33.24 -20.78 27.43
CA LEU A 10 -32.97 -20.07 26.19
C LEU A 10 -32.42 -21.11 25.21
N PRO A 11 -32.88 -21.12 23.95
CA PRO A 11 -32.32 -22.03 22.95
C PRO A 11 -30.82 -21.84 22.90
N GLU A 12 -30.05 -22.92 23.05
CA GLU A 12 -28.59 -22.91 22.86
C GLU A 12 -28.33 -22.28 21.51
N GLN A 13 -27.59 -21.18 21.50
CA GLN A 13 -27.14 -20.60 20.26
C GLN A 13 -26.22 -21.63 19.59
N PRO A 14 -26.40 -21.92 18.29
CA PRO A 14 -25.49 -22.83 17.59
C PRO A 14 -24.06 -22.32 17.76
N ALA A 15 -23.11 -23.25 17.84
CA ALA A 15 -21.68 -22.88 17.94
C ALA A 15 -21.30 -21.96 16.79
N PRO A 16 -20.43 -20.98 17.02
CA PRO A 16 -19.92 -20.11 15.96
C PRO A 16 -19.35 -20.92 14.80
N MET A 17 -19.54 -20.46 13.56
CA MET A 17 -19.23 -21.24 12.37
C MET A 17 -18.44 -20.42 11.36
N ILE A 18 -17.46 -21.06 10.72
CA ILE A 18 -16.81 -20.51 9.53
C ILE A 18 -17.55 -21.07 8.33
N GLN A 19 -18.09 -20.19 7.51
CA GLN A 19 -18.74 -20.55 6.26
C GLN A 19 -18.04 -19.91 5.07
N LEU A 20 -17.63 -20.74 4.14
CA LEU A 20 -16.92 -20.36 2.93
C LEU A 20 -17.84 -20.49 1.72
N THR A 21 -18.01 -19.41 0.96
CA THR A 21 -18.77 -19.39 -0.30
C THR A 21 -17.79 -19.23 -1.47
N TYR A 22 -17.82 -20.15 -2.41
CA TYR A 22 -17.04 -20.11 -3.65
C TYR A 22 -17.91 -19.80 -4.86
N SER A 23 -17.36 -19.01 -5.77
CA SER A 23 -17.90 -18.83 -7.12
C SER A 23 -16.78 -18.42 -8.08
N ASN A 24 -16.98 -18.73 -9.36
CA ASN A 24 -16.16 -18.19 -10.46
C ASN A 24 -16.60 -16.77 -10.88
N ARG A 25 -17.65 -16.20 -10.22
CA ARG A 25 -18.20 -14.87 -10.51
C ARG A 25 -18.37 -14.04 -9.23
N MET A 26 -17.86 -12.81 -9.27
CA MET A 26 -17.95 -11.88 -8.15
C MET A 26 -19.39 -11.45 -7.87
N GLU A 27 -20.22 -11.35 -8.92
CA GLU A 27 -21.62 -10.97 -8.83
C GLU A 27 -22.43 -12.03 -8.06
N VAL A 28 -22.13 -13.30 -8.25
CA VAL A 28 -22.76 -14.43 -7.54
C VAL A 28 -22.34 -14.44 -6.07
N LEU A 29 -21.08 -14.16 -5.78
CA LEU A 29 -20.61 -13.98 -4.40
C LEU A 29 -21.33 -12.81 -3.73
N LEU A 30 -21.54 -11.71 -4.47
CA LEU A 30 -22.27 -10.53 -3.97
C LEU A 30 -23.74 -10.84 -3.66
N GLN A 31 -24.41 -11.67 -4.48
CA GLN A 31 -25.76 -12.15 -4.18
C GLN A 31 -25.79 -12.96 -2.87
N GLY A 32 -24.83 -13.86 -2.68
CA GLY A 32 -24.68 -14.61 -1.43
C GLY A 32 -24.47 -13.71 -0.21
N LEU A 33 -23.65 -12.66 -0.35
CA LEU A 33 -23.50 -11.65 0.69
C LEU A 33 -24.82 -10.90 0.95
N ALA A 34 -25.55 -10.50 -0.10
CA ALA A 34 -26.81 -9.78 0.01
C ALA A 34 -27.88 -10.58 0.75
N GLU A 35 -27.99 -11.87 0.45
CA GLU A 35 -28.90 -12.80 1.16
C GLU A 35 -28.62 -12.82 2.67
N ARG A 36 -27.35 -12.91 3.06
CA ARG A 36 -26.96 -12.93 4.47
C ARG A 36 -27.11 -11.57 5.16
N VAL A 37 -26.82 -10.48 4.47
CA VAL A 37 -27.06 -9.12 4.99
C VAL A 37 -28.56 -8.90 5.23
N GLN A 38 -29.43 -9.38 4.34
CA GLN A 38 -30.89 -9.31 4.51
C GLN A 38 -31.35 -10.17 5.70
N ALA A 39 -30.88 -11.41 5.80
CA ALA A 39 -31.20 -12.28 6.92
C ALA A 39 -30.73 -11.70 8.27
N PHE A 40 -29.52 -11.14 8.31
CA PHE A 40 -28.99 -10.46 9.49
C PHE A 40 -29.89 -9.28 9.92
N ARG A 41 -30.31 -8.44 8.96
CA ARG A 41 -31.20 -7.30 9.21
C ARG A 41 -32.59 -7.72 9.67
N GLN A 42 -33.12 -8.83 9.14
CA GLN A 42 -34.41 -9.38 9.60
C GLN A 42 -34.33 -9.87 11.04
N ALA A 43 -33.22 -10.49 11.42
CA ALA A 43 -33.03 -11.04 12.76
C ALA A 43 -32.70 -9.97 13.81
N ARG A 44 -31.91 -8.94 13.46
CA ARG A 44 -31.34 -7.97 14.41
C ARG A 44 -31.81 -6.53 14.21
N GLY A 45 -32.53 -6.28 13.14
CA GLY A 45 -33.00 -4.93 12.78
C GLY A 45 -32.01 -4.14 11.90
N PRO A 46 -32.49 -3.07 11.28
CA PRO A 46 -31.71 -2.29 10.30
C PRO A 46 -30.63 -1.38 10.91
N TRP A 47 -30.66 -1.20 12.23
CA TRP A 47 -29.74 -0.31 12.94
C TRP A 47 -28.46 -1.00 13.42
N GLU A 48 -28.45 -2.34 13.44
CA GLU A 48 -27.25 -3.10 13.78
C GLU A 48 -26.23 -3.00 12.64
N PRO A 49 -24.98 -2.55 12.89
CA PRO A 49 -23.98 -2.45 11.85
C PRO A 49 -23.57 -3.82 11.32
N VAL A 50 -23.47 -3.96 10.01
CA VAL A 50 -22.93 -5.17 9.35
C VAL A 50 -21.45 -4.98 9.06
N PRO A 51 -20.53 -5.70 9.73
CA PRO A 51 -19.10 -5.63 9.48
C PRO A 51 -18.75 -6.38 8.19
N ILE A 52 -18.15 -5.66 7.24
CA ILE A 52 -17.69 -6.20 5.97
C ILE A 52 -16.20 -5.89 5.81
N VAL A 53 -15.39 -6.92 5.62
CA VAL A 53 -13.96 -6.81 5.35
C VAL A 53 -13.72 -6.92 3.85
N VAL A 54 -13.00 -5.97 3.29
CA VAL A 54 -12.67 -5.91 1.87
C VAL A 54 -11.17 -5.60 1.67
N PRO A 55 -10.55 -6.03 0.55
CA PRO A 55 -9.12 -5.83 0.34
C PRO A 55 -8.74 -4.36 0.05
N ASN A 56 -9.63 -3.59 -0.60
CA ASN A 56 -9.29 -2.25 -1.10
C ASN A 56 -10.54 -1.38 -1.29
N PRO A 57 -10.36 -0.07 -1.56
CA PRO A 57 -11.48 0.87 -1.77
C PRO A 57 -12.41 0.52 -2.93
N LEU A 58 -11.90 -0.13 -3.98
CA LEU A 58 -12.70 -0.51 -5.13
C LEU A 58 -13.67 -1.62 -4.81
N MET A 59 -13.17 -2.66 -4.12
CA MET A 59 -14.04 -3.73 -3.65
C MET A 59 -15.10 -3.19 -2.68
N LYS A 60 -14.73 -2.19 -1.85
CA LYS A 60 -15.72 -1.48 -1.03
C LYS A 60 -16.80 -0.79 -1.87
N ALA A 61 -16.42 -0.10 -2.95
CA ALA A 61 -17.36 0.56 -3.85
C ALA A 61 -18.26 -0.46 -4.54
N PHE A 62 -17.68 -1.52 -5.11
CA PHE A 62 -18.40 -2.63 -5.75
C PHE A 62 -19.43 -3.27 -4.82
N VAL A 63 -19.04 -3.65 -3.60
CA VAL A 63 -19.94 -4.25 -2.62
C VAL A 63 -21.03 -3.28 -2.20
N LYS A 64 -20.69 -2.01 -1.94
CA LYS A 64 -21.67 -0.99 -1.54
C LYS A 64 -22.71 -0.75 -2.61
N GLU A 65 -22.28 -0.60 -3.85
CA GLU A 65 -23.16 -0.36 -4.98
C GLU A 65 -24.02 -1.60 -5.30
N GLY A 66 -23.42 -2.77 -5.33
CA GLY A 66 -24.14 -4.00 -5.58
C GLY A 66 -25.18 -4.32 -4.50
N LEU A 67 -24.86 -4.12 -3.21
CA LEU A 67 -25.84 -4.25 -2.14
C LEU A 67 -26.97 -3.19 -2.23
N ALA A 68 -26.65 -1.97 -2.69
CA ALA A 68 -27.69 -0.96 -2.93
C ALA A 68 -28.65 -1.38 -4.04
N ARG A 69 -28.14 -1.94 -5.13
CA ARG A 69 -28.96 -2.46 -6.25
C ARG A 69 -29.80 -3.67 -5.81
N THR A 70 -29.21 -4.63 -5.08
CA THR A 70 -29.89 -5.88 -4.71
C THR A 70 -30.84 -5.72 -3.52
N CYS A 71 -30.44 -4.95 -2.49
CA CYS A 71 -31.23 -4.78 -1.26
C CYS A 71 -32.04 -3.47 -1.24
N GLY A 72 -31.95 -2.64 -2.28
CA GLY A 72 -32.57 -1.32 -2.36
C GLY A 72 -31.81 -0.24 -1.60
N ILE A 73 -31.21 -0.54 -0.46
CA ILE A 73 -30.48 0.39 0.40
C ILE A 73 -29.21 -0.27 0.97
N ALA A 74 -28.05 0.36 0.76
CA ALA A 74 -26.78 -0.01 1.37
C ALA A 74 -26.46 0.89 2.58
N ALA A 75 -27.32 0.86 3.61
CA ALA A 75 -27.13 1.65 4.83
C ALA A 75 -26.51 0.80 5.93
N ASN A 76 -25.84 1.46 6.89
CA ASN A 76 -25.30 0.86 8.10
C ASN A 76 -24.35 -0.35 7.85
N LEU A 77 -23.53 -0.24 6.78
CA LEU A 77 -22.47 -1.19 6.46
C LEU A 77 -21.15 -0.65 7.03
N ARG A 78 -20.52 -1.42 7.91
CA ARG A 78 -19.22 -1.06 8.49
C ARG A 78 -18.10 -1.73 7.71
N PHE A 79 -17.54 -1.00 6.75
CA PHE A 79 -16.40 -1.50 5.98
C PHE A 79 -15.11 -1.37 6.75
N ASN A 80 -14.32 -2.43 6.74
CA ASN A 80 -12.97 -2.48 7.27
C ASN A 80 -12.03 -3.11 6.24
N TYR A 81 -10.76 -2.73 6.29
CA TYR A 81 -9.70 -3.51 5.68
C TYR A 81 -9.25 -4.60 6.65
N LEU A 82 -8.58 -5.63 6.14
CA LEU A 82 -8.23 -6.79 6.96
C LEU A 82 -7.48 -6.43 8.25
N VAL A 83 -6.47 -5.56 8.16
CA VAL A 83 -5.74 -5.06 9.33
C VAL A 83 -6.63 -4.19 10.24
N GLY A 84 -7.47 -3.35 9.67
CA GLY A 84 -8.33 -2.43 10.39
C GLY A 84 -9.41 -3.13 11.23
N LEU A 85 -9.93 -4.29 10.79
CA LEU A 85 -10.91 -5.03 11.57
C LEU A 85 -10.33 -5.48 12.91
N TRP A 86 -9.27 -6.28 12.85
CA TRP A 86 -8.75 -6.89 14.08
C TRP A 86 -8.08 -5.88 15.00
N THR A 87 -7.47 -4.79 14.46
CA THR A 87 -6.98 -3.68 15.30
C THR A 87 -8.09 -2.96 16.04
N SER A 88 -9.29 -2.87 15.45
CA SER A 88 -10.46 -2.28 16.11
C SER A 88 -11.00 -3.12 17.28
N LEU A 89 -10.64 -4.40 17.35
CA LEU A 89 -11.06 -5.34 18.39
C LEU A 89 -10.01 -5.50 19.50
N VAL A 90 -8.87 -4.77 19.39
CA VAL A 90 -7.78 -4.79 20.38
C VAL A 90 -8.10 -3.85 21.54
N PRO A 91 -8.20 -4.33 22.77
CA PRO A 91 -8.32 -3.48 23.95
C PRO A 91 -6.96 -2.81 24.24
N ARG A 92 -6.89 -1.49 24.15
CA ARG A 92 -5.66 -0.71 24.26
C ARG A 92 -4.99 -0.77 25.64
N ASP A 93 -5.73 -1.17 26.66
CA ASP A 93 -5.29 -1.29 28.06
C ASP A 93 -4.75 -2.68 28.42
N ALA A 94 -4.97 -3.70 27.58
CA ALA A 94 -4.58 -5.06 27.88
C ALA A 94 -3.26 -5.49 27.26
N PHE A 95 -2.99 -5.06 26.03
CA PHE A 95 -1.75 -5.37 25.31
C PHE A 95 -1.54 -4.40 24.14
N ARG A 96 -0.35 -4.41 23.57
CA ARG A 96 -0.01 -3.71 22.34
C ARG A 96 0.18 -4.70 21.20
N VAL A 97 -0.17 -4.29 20.01
CA VAL A 97 0.13 -5.05 18.79
C VAL A 97 1.53 -4.69 18.32
N LEU A 98 2.31 -5.71 18.02
CA LEU A 98 3.62 -5.54 17.40
C LEU A 98 3.41 -5.12 15.92
N THR A 99 3.85 -3.91 15.58
CA THR A 99 3.77 -3.33 14.24
C THR A 99 5.14 -2.83 13.80
N GLY A 100 5.32 -2.60 12.50
CA GLY A 100 6.54 -2.00 11.97
C GLY A 100 6.91 -0.68 12.67
N ASP A 101 5.93 0.17 12.98
CA ASP A 101 6.17 1.46 13.66
C ASP A 101 6.62 1.29 15.10
N THR A 102 5.99 0.38 15.86
CA THR A 102 6.41 0.09 17.23
C THR A 102 7.80 -0.53 17.25
N LEU A 103 8.10 -1.45 16.32
CA LEU A 103 9.42 -2.04 16.14
C LEU A 103 10.47 -0.99 15.79
N ARG A 104 10.18 -0.08 14.85
CA ARG A 104 11.10 0.99 14.46
C ARG A 104 11.47 1.86 15.64
N SER A 105 10.49 2.29 16.44
CA SER A 105 10.71 3.11 17.62
C SER A 105 11.58 2.39 18.66
N ALA A 106 11.31 1.11 18.91
CA ALA A 106 12.10 0.30 19.82
C ALA A 106 13.53 0.07 19.31
N LEU A 107 13.68 -0.23 18.00
CA LEU A 107 14.98 -0.43 17.38
C LEU A 107 15.83 0.83 17.37
N LEU A 108 15.24 2.01 17.16
CA LEU A 108 15.97 3.28 17.32
C LEU A 108 16.57 3.39 18.72
N ALA A 109 15.80 3.09 19.77
CA ALA A 109 16.27 3.12 21.13
C ALA A 109 17.35 2.05 21.43
N VAL A 110 17.22 0.85 20.82
CA VAL A 110 18.22 -0.23 20.93
C VAL A 110 19.52 0.16 20.25
N LEU A 111 19.44 0.69 19.01
CA LEU A 111 20.61 1.08 18.22
C LEU A 111 21.33 2.33 18.78
N ALA A 112 20.65 3.15 19.57
CA ALA A 112 21.24 4.27 20.29
C ALA A 112 21.96 3.84 21.59
N ASP A 113 21.74 2.61 22.09
CA ASP A 113 22.33 2.11 23.35
C ASP A 113 23.73 1.57 23.10
N GLU A 114 24.73 2.40 23.41
CA GLU A 114 26.13 2.03 23.23
C GLU A 114 26.57 0.82 24.05
N ALA A 115 26.13 0.72 25.30
CA ALA A 115 26.52 -0.36 26.19
C ALA A 115 25.96 -1.70 25.68
N LEU A 116 24.75 -1.69 25.17
CA LEU A 116 24.11 -2.85 24.56
C LEU A 116 24.85 -3.31 23.32
N LEU A 117 25.20 -2.39 22.42
CA LEU A 117 25.88 -2.70 21.15
C LEU A 117 27.33 -3.22 21.34
N GLN A 118 27.93 -3.11 22.54
CA GLN A 118 29.22 -3.75 22.84
C GLN A 118 29.13 -5.26 23.01
N ARG A 119 27.93 -5.83 23.19
CA ARG A 119 27.75 -7.28 23.33
C ARG A 119 28.10 -8.00 22.02
N VAL A 120 28.59 -9.23 22.13
CA VAL A 120 29.08 -10.04 21.01
C VAL A 120 28.08 -10.18 19.86
N PRO A 121 26.79 -10.44 20.07
CA PRO A 121 25.85 -10.61 18.94
C PRO A 121 25.75 -9.39 18.02
N PHE A 122 26.08 -8.19 18.53
CA PHE A 122 25.89 -6.92 17.80
C PHE A 122 27.14 -6.43 17.05
N GLU A 123 28.19 -7.23 16.96
CA GLU A 123 29.41 -6.84 16.24
C GLU A 123 29.15 -6.42 14.77
N PRO A 124 28.35 -7.17 13.98
CA PRO A 124 28.04 -6.76 12.61
C PRO A 124 27.29 -5.41 12.54
N VAL A 125 26.36 -5.18 13.47
CA VAL A 125 25.59 -3.94 13.56
C VAL A 125 26.50 -2.76 13.91
N ARG A 126 27.38 -2.95 14.89
CA ARG A 126 28.37 -1.95 15.29
C ARG A 126 29.35 -1.63 14.17
N ALA A 127 29.83 -2.64 13.44
CA ALA A 127 30.69 -2.45 12.29
C ALA A 127 30.00 -1.67 11.17
N TYR A 128 28.72 -1.93 10.92
CA TYR A 128 27.92 -1.20 9.94
C TYR A 128 27.73 0.26 10.33
N LEU A 129 27.35 0.54 11.58
CA LEU A 129 27.09 1.90 12.06
C LEU A 129 28.37 2.75 12.17
N GLY A 130 29.51 2.11 12.45
CA GLY A 130 30.76 2.84 12.68
C GLY A 130 30.68 3.72 13.94
N GLY A 131 31.28 4.92 13.86
CA GLY A 131 31.25 5.91 14.96
C GLY A 131 30.06 6.88 14.89
N ASP A 132 29.23 6.78 13.87
CA ASP A 132 28.17 7.75 13.55
C ASP A 132 26.82 7.30 14.12
N ARG A 133 26.68 7.41 15.44
CA ARG A 133 25.49 6.99 16.19
C ARG A 133 24.54 8.17 16.40
N GLY A 134 23.24 7.92 16.23
CA GLY A 134 22.21 8.96 16.27
C GLY A 134 22.07 9.73 14.95
N SER A 135 22.68 9.22 13.88
CA SER A 135 22.64 9.78 12.54
C SER A 135 21.46 9.24 11.72
N LEU A 136 21.28 9.81 10.55
CA LEU A 136 20.37 9.31 9.51
C LEU A 136 20.58 7.82 9.23
N LYS A 137 21.83 7.35 9.25
CA LYS A 137 22.18 5.93 9.03
C LYS A 137 21.57 5.00 10.07
N THR A 138 21.56 5.41 11.35
CA THR A 138 20.90 4.66 12.43
C THR A 138 19.39 4.60 12.23
N ALA A 139 18.77 5.72 11.83
CA ALA A 139 17.35 5.78 11.55
C ALA A 139 16.95 4.92 10.34
N GLN A 140 17.74 4.96 9.28
CA GLN A 140 17.53 4.11 8.10
C GLN A 140 17.66 2.62 8.43
N LEU A 141 18.68 2.23 9.20
CA LEU A 141 18.84 0.84 9.64
C LEU A 141 17.65 0.38 10.50
N ALA A 142 17.20 1.21 11.45
CA ALA A 142 16.03 0.90 12.27
C ALA A 142 14.77 0.69 11.42
N THR A 143 14.57 1.52 10.40
CA THR A 143 13.43 1.42 9.49
C THR A 143 13.47 0.12 8.67
N GLU A 144 14.62 -0.22 8.06
CA GLU A 144 14.77 -1.44 7.28
C GLU A 144 14.64 -2.71 8.13
N LEU A 145 15.21 -2.72 9.34
CA LEU A 145 15.05 -3.83 10.27
C LEU A 145 13.61 -3.97 10.77
N ALA A 146 12.94 -2.87 11.06
CA ALA A 146 11.53 -2.90 11.45
C ALA A 146 10.65 -3.47 10.35
N ARG A 147 10.89 -3.06 9.10
CA ARG A 147 10.18 -3.59 7.93
C ARG A 147 10.43 -5.10 7.77
N ALA A 148 11.67 -5.54 7.86
CA ALA A 148 12.00 -6.96 7.77
C ALA A 148 11.37 -7.79 8.90
N PHE A 149 11.43 -7.32 10.14
CA PHE A 149 10.83 -8.01 11.29
C PHE A 149 9.30 -8.01 11.25
N ASP A 150 8.69 -6.95 10.74
CA ASP A 150 7.25 -6.91 10.50
C ASP A 150 6.86 -7.92 9.43
N GLU A 151 7.61 -7.99 8.31
CA GLU A 151 7.40 -9.00 7.26
C GLU A 151 7.53 -10.43 7.80
N TYR A 152 8.45 -10.69 8.72
CA TYR A 152 8.59 -12.03 9.35
C TYR A 152 7.34 -12.42 10.15
N GLN A 153 6.56 -11.48 10.69
CA GLN A 153 5.28 -11.79 11.34
C GLN A 153 4.31 -12.47 10.37
N PHE A 154 4.35 -12.07 9.09
CA PHE A 154 3.44 -12.57 8.06
C PHE A 154 3.98 -13.81 7.34
N THR A 155 5.29 -13.88 7.13
CA THR A 155 5.91 -14.91 6.28
C THR A 155 6.62 -15.99 7.06
N ARG A 156 7.09 -15.70 8.26
CA ARG A 156 7.90 -16.59 9.13
C ARG A 156 7.55 -16.47 10.62
N PRO A 157 6.27 -16.63 10.98
CA PRO A 157 5.86 -16.51 12.38
C PRO A 157 6.55 -17.54 13.29
N ASP A 158 6.92 -18.70 12.76
CA ASP A 158 7.69 -19.75 13.42
C ASP A 158 9.09 -19.30 13.86
N TRP A 159 9.74 -18.43 13.09
CA TRP A 159 11.04 -17.88 13.47
C TRP A 159 10.92 -16.98 14.69
N LEU A 160 9.90 -16.13 14.73
CA LEU A 160 9.68 -15.21 15.85
C LEU A 160 9.33 -15.96 17.14
N ASP A 161 8.65 -17.13 17.04
CA ASP A 161 8.43 -18.02 18.19
C ASP A 161 9.75 -18.59 18.72
N ALA A 162 10.57 -19.12 17.83
CA ALA A 162 11.88 -19.62 18.20
C ALA A 162 12.76 -18.52 18.83
N TRP A 163 12.74 -17.31 18.26
CA TRP A 163 13.50 -16.17 18.76
C TRP A 163 13.00 -15.68 20.12
N ARG A 164 11.71 -15.75 20.39
CA ARG A 164 11.16 -15.40 21.72
C ARG A 164 11.73 -16.33 22.80
N GLU A 165 11.92 -17.61 22.47
CA GLU A 165 12.51 -18.61 23.34
C GLU A 165 14.06 -18.63 23.29
N ASP A 166 14.68 -17.68 22.61
CA ASP A 166 16.13 -17.59 22.36
C ASP A 166 16.71 -18.79 21.62
N ARG A 167 15.91 -19.44 20.79
CA ARG A 167 16.33 -20.56 19.95
C ARG A 167 16.57 -20.09 18.52
N PRO A 168 17.56 -20.66 17.80
CA PRO A 168 17.70 -20.43 16.37
C PRO A 168 16.48 -20.97 15.62
N ALA A 169 16.08 -20.26 14.56
CA ALA A 169 14.92 -20.61 13.74
C ALA A 169 15.24 -21.72 12.70
N ARG A 170 16.51 -21.92 12.38
CA ARG A 170 16.99 -22.89 11.39
C ARG A 170 18.07 -23.81 11.98
N ASP A 171 18.20 -24.98 11.37
CA ASP A 171 19.27 -25.94 11.67
C ASP A 171 20.66 -25.35 11.42
N PRO A 172 21.71 -25.82 12.16
CA PRO A 172 23.04 -25.21 12.20
C PRO A 172 23.78 -25.26 10.86
N GLY A 173 23.54 -24.23 10.05
CA GLY A 173 24.33 -23.82 8.91
C GLY A 173 24.99 -22.47 9.19
N ASP A 174 25.18 -21.59 8.24
CA ASP A 174 25.72 -20.25 8.47
C ASP A 174 24.69 -19.36 9.20
N HIS A 175 24.79 -19.26 10.53
CA HIS A 175 23.84 -18.53 11.40
C HIS A 175 24.33 -17.15 11.84
N SER A 176 25.40 -16.64 11.31
CA SER A 176 25.98 -15.37 11.74
C SER A 176 24.98 -14.22 11.58
N ALA A 177 24.21 -14.20 10.47
CA ALA A 177 23.20 -13.19 10.22
C ALA A 177 21.95 -13.33 11.11
N GLU A 178 21.53 -14.54 11.45
CA GLU A 178 20.37 -14.76 12.32
C GLU A 178 20.66 -14.36 13.78
N ALA A 179 21.84 -14.63 14.28
CA ALA A 179 22.17 -14.43 15.68
C ALA A 179 22.00 -12.97 16.12
N TRP A 180 22.48 -12.00 15.33
CA TRP A 180 22.33 -10.59 15.66
C TRP A 180 20.89 -10.08 15.41
N GLN A 181 20.20 -10.59 14.40
CA GLN A 181 18.79 -10.23 14.14
C GLN A 181 17.90 -10.71 15.31
N ARG A 182 18.06 -11.96 15.74
CA ARG A 182 17.36 -12.51 16.90
C ARG A 182 17.59 -11.67 18.15
N ALA A 183 18.85 -11.33 18.41
CA ALA A 183 19.21 -10.53 19.56
C ALA A 183 18.58 -9.12 19.51
N LEU A 184 18.62 -8.44 18.35
CA LEU A 184 17.99 -7.12 18.17
C LEU A 184 16.47 -7.18 18.32
N TRP A 185 15.82 -8.17 17.71
CA TRP A 185 14.37 -8.34 17.81
C TRP A 185 13.95 -8.55 19.26
N ARG A 186 14.65 -9.40 19.99
CA ARG A 186 14.37 -9.65 21.42
C ARG A 186 14.55 -8.41 22.29
N GLU A 187 15.63 -7.66 22.08
CA GLU A 187 15.87 -6.41 22.82
C GLU A 187 14.82 -5.35 22.48
N ALA A 188 14.38 -5.27 21.21
CA ALA A 188 13.31 -4.36 20.81
C ALA A 188 11.97 -4.72 21.48
N VAL A 189 11.57 -5.99 21.46
CA VAL A 189 10.36 -6.48 22.13
C VAL A 189 10.43 -6.25 23.65
N ALA A 190 11.56 -6.58 24.29
CA ALA A 190 11.74 -6.36 25.71
C ALA A 190 11.60 -4.88 26.10
N ARG A 191 12.09 -3.94 25.29
CA ARG A 191 11.89 -2.50 25.51
C ARG A 191 10.43 -2.07 25.39
N LEU A 192 9.70 -2.65 24.44
CA LEU A 192 8.26 -2.38 24.31
C LEU A 192 7.48 -2.91 25.52
N GLU A 193 7.80 -4.12 25.99
CA GLU A 193 7.16 -4.74 27.15
C GLU A 193 7.52 -4.05 28.48
N ALA A 194 8.70 -3.44 28.58
CA ALA A 194 9.11 -2.64 29.74
C ALA A 194 8.19 -1.43 29.99
N THR A 195 7.37 -1.05 29.02
CA THR A 195 6.34 -0.01 29.18
C THR A 195 5.10 -0.47 29.98
N GLY A 196 5.07 -1.72 30.43
CA GLY A 196 4.05 -2.29 31.33
C GLY A 196 2.93 -3.05 30.66
N LEU A 197 2.90 -3.14 29.31
CA LEU A 197 1.93 -3.95 28.57
C LEU A 197 2.67 -4.97 27.71
N PRO A 198 2.18 -6.24 27.63
CA PRO A 198 2.73 -7.22 26.73
C PRO A 198 2.60 -6.75 25.27
N CYS A 199 3.61 -7.06 24.45
CA CYS A 199 3.63 -6.73 23.04
C CYS A 199 3.47 -8.03 22.22
N LEU A 200 2.35 -8.14 21.49
CA LEU A 200 1.94 -9.38 20.85
C LEU A 200 2.04 -9.29 19.32
N PRO A 201 2.65 -10.27 18.65
CA PRO A 201 2.51 -10.42 17.21
C PRO A 201 1.07 -10.76 16.84
N LEU A 202 0.68 -10.48 15.59
CA LEU A 202 -0.70 -10.60 15.11
C LEU A 202 -1.34 -11.97 15.42
N LYS A 203 -0.61 -13.05 15.22
CA LYS A 203 -1.13 -14.41 15.47
C LYS A 203 -1.52 -14.66 16.94
N ASP A 204 -0.87 -13.98 17.88
CA ASP A 204 -1.12 -14.14 19.31
C ASP A 204 -2.19 -13.17 19.82
N VAL A 205 -2.39 -12.04 19.14
CA VAL A 205 -3.42 -11.05 19.45
C VAL A 205 -4.79 -11.69 19.54
N VAL A 206 -5.19 -12.45 18.52
CA VAL A 206 -6.53 -13.06 18.45
C VAL A 206 -6.73 -14.21 19.43
N ARG A 207 -5.63 -14.80 19.92
CA ARG A 207 -5.66 -15.86 20.95
C ARG A 207 -5.67 -15.30 22.37
N HIS A 208 -5.39 -14.01 22.52
CA HIS A 208 -5.34 -13.39 23.85
C HIS A 208 -6.74 -13.30 24.46
N PRO A 209 -6.94 -13.68 25.75
CA PRO A 209 -8.26 -13.69 26.38
C PRO A 209 -9.00 -12.36 26.37
N ALA A 210 -8.26 -11.25 26.37
CA ALA A 210 -8.85 -9.91 26.31
C ALA A 210 -9.24 -9.46 24.88
N PHE A 211 -8.86 -10.18 23.82
CA PHE A 211 -9.22 -9.81 22.45
C PHE A 211 -10.75 -9.86 22.28
N GLY A 212 -11.33 -8.79 21.76
CA GLY A 212 -12.78 -8.65 21.61
C GLY A 212 -13.56 -8.59 22.93
N ARG A 213 -12.91 -8.25 24.04
CA ARG A 213 -13.53 -8.06 25.37
C ARG A 213 -14.69 -7.05 25.32
N ASP A 214 -14.55 -6.00 24.53
CA ASP A 214 -15.53 -4.93 24.38
C ASP A 214 -16.69 -5.29 23.43
N GLY A 215 -16.75 -6.54 23.02
CA GLY A 215 -17.79 -7.16 22.18
C GLY A 215 -17.28 -7.49 20.78
N LEU A 216 -17.41 -8.79 20.42
CA LEU A 216 -17.23 -9.22 19.03
C LEU A 216 -18.54 -8.97 18.27
N PRO A 217 -18.48 -8.56 17.00
CA PRO A 217 -19.67 -8.53 16.16
C PRO A 217 -20.28 -9.92 16.06
N PRO A 218 -21.60 -10.05 15.98
CA PRO A 218 -22.25 -11.34 15.91
C PRO A 218 -21.96 -12.11 14.62
N ALA A 219 -21.63 -11.41 13.55
CA ALA A 219 -21.17 -11.98 12.30
C ALA A 219 -20.16 -11.05 11.62
N ILE A 220 -19.20 -11.60 10.89
CA ILE A 220 -18.20 -10.88 10.10
C ILE A 220 -18.23 -11.45 8.68
N HIS A 221 -18.27 -10.56 7.67
CA HIS A 221 -18.24 -10.92 6.26
C HIS A 221 -16.91 -10.50 5.64
N ALA A 222 -16.10 -11.43 5.13
CA ALA A 222 -14.86 -11.13 4.42
C ALA A 222 -15.06 -11.41 2.92
N PHE A 223 -15.04 -10.35 2.12
CA PHE A 223 -15.41 -10.40 0.70
C PHE A 223 -14.25 -10.06 -0.23
N GLY A 224 -14.03 -10.94 -1.22
CA GLY A 224 -13.11 -10.68 -2.34
C GLY A 224 -11.62 -10.69 -1.97
N LEU A 225 -11.23 -11.38 -0.90
CA LEU A 225 -9.83 -11.58 -0.54
C LEU A 225 -9.26 -12.71 -1.40
N THR A 226 -8.49 -12.36 -2.43
CA THR A 226 -7.95 -13.30 -3.42
C THR A 226 -6.69 -14.02 -2.95
N HIS A 227 -5.97 -13.44 -2.00
CA HIS A 227 -4.83 -14.05 -1.32
C HIS A 227 -4.60 -13.34 0.01
N ALA A 228 -4.15 -14.09 1.00
CA ALA A 228 -3.80 -13.57 2.31
C ALA A 228 -2.60 -14.35 2.87
N ALA A 229 -1.76 -13.68 3.66
CA ALA A 229 -0.67 -14.37 4.34
C ALA A 229 -1.20 -15.42 5.31
N PRO A 230 -0.46 -16.53 5.56
CA PRO A 230 -0.91 -17.62 6.44
C PRO A 230 -1.33 -17.18 7.84
N VAL A 231 -0.76 -16.09 8.35
CA VAL A 231 -1.15 -15.52 9.65
C VAL A 231 -2.61 -15.09 9.69
N TYR A 232 -3.17 -14.57 8.58
CA TYR A 232 -4.57 -14.18 8.53
C TYR A 232 -5.53 -15.39 8.55
N HIS A 233 -5.11 -16.52 7.99
CA HIS A 233 -5.87 -17.75 8.11
C HIS A 233 -5.94 -18.25 9.57
N ALA A 234 -4.85 -18.09 10.33
CA ALA A 234 -4.87 -18.34 11.78
C ALA A 234 -5.80 -17.35 12.51
N VAL A 235 -5.86 -16.09 12.08
CA VAL A 235 -6.82 -15.09 12.59
C VAL A 235 -8.27 -15.52 12.29
N TYR A 236 -8.57 -15.94 11.06
CA TYR A 236 -9.90 -16.42 10.68
C TYR A 236 -10.34 -17.60 11.54
N ARG A 237 -9.47 -18.59 11.74
CA ARG A 237 -9.77 -19.72 12.61
C ARG A 237 -10.12 -19.28 14.04
N SER A 238 -9.30 -18.42 14.63
CA SER A 238 -9.56 -17.93 15.99
C SER A 238 -10.81 -17.04 16.11
N LEU A 239 -11.15 -16.28 15.06
CA LEU A 239 -12.40 -15.52 15.03
C LEU A 239 -13.60 -16.46 14.86
N GLY A 240 -13.53 -17.46 13.98
CA GLY A 240 -14.59 -18.42 13.72
C GLY A 240 -14.94 -19.31 14.91
N GLU A 241 -14.05 -19.44 15.91
CA GLU A 241 -14.36 -20.10 17.19
C GLU A 241 -15.25 -19.23 18.11
N ARG A 242 -15.40 -17.94 17.81
CA ARG A 242 -16.00 -16.95 18.71
C ARG A 242 -17.11 -16.12 18.10
N THR A 243 -17.21 -16.06 16.77
CA THR A 243 -18.23 -15.31 16.03
C THR A 243 -18.45 -15.96 14.66
N ASP A 244 -19.63 -15.79 14.08
CA ASP A 244 -19.91 -16.29 12.74
C ASP A 244 -19.02 -15.56 11.72
N LEU A 245 -18.26 -16.32 10.94
CA LEU A 245 -17.35 -15.81 9.92
C LEU A 245 -17.77 -16.32 8.54
N HIS A 246 -18.20 -15.39 7.69
CA HIS A 246 -18.58 -15.67 6.31
C HIS A 246 -17.49 -15.20 5.36
N LEU A 247 -16.86 -16.13 4.66
CA LEU A 247 -15.81 -15.87 3.68
C LEU A 247 -16.36 -16.02 2.27
N TYR A 248 -16.14 -15.02 1.40
CA TYR A 248 -16.58 -15.05 0.00
C TYR A 248 -15.33 -14.95 -0.88
N ALA A 249 -14.99 -16.06 -1.53
CA ALA A 249 -13.75 -16.17 -2.29
C ALA A 249 -14.00 -16.55 -3.74
N LEU A 250 -13.35 -15.81 -4.67
CA LEU A 250 -13.35 -16.14 -6.08
C LEU A 250 -12.51 -17.40 -6.30
N ASN A 251 -13.11 -18.41 -6.92
CA ASN A 251 -12.45 -19.65 -7.32
C ASN A 251 -12.74 -19.90 -8.81
N PRO A 252 -11.75 -19.92 -9.71
CA PRO A 252 -11.99 -20.11 -11.12
C PRO A 252 -12.37 -21.56 -11.50
N CYS A 253 -12.10 -22.54 -10.61
CA CYS A 253 -12.31 -23.95 -10.85
C CYS A 253 -13.31 -24.53 -9.85
N GLY A 254 -14.26 -25.32 -10.36
CA GLY A 254 -15.28 -26.00 -9.55
C GLY A 254 -14.80 -27.33 -8.94
N GLU A 255 -13.67 -27.84 -9.41
CA GLU A 255 -13.09 -29.09 -8.96
C GLU A 255 -11.99 -28.84 -7.91
N PHE A 256 -11.58 -29.90 -7.20
CA PHE A 256 -10.48 -29.82 -6.25
C PHE A 256 -9.15 -29.74 -6.98
N TRP A 257 -8.58 -28.56 -7.08
CA TRP A 257 -7.31 -28.28 -7.76
C TRP A 257 -6.21 -27.75 -6.84
N GLU A 258 -6.54 -27.49 -5.60
CA GLU A 258 -5.63 -27.01 -4.57
C GLU A 258 -4.57 -28.01 -4.13
N ASP A 259 -4.81 -29.30 -4.35
CA ASP A 259 -3.85 -30.37 -4.03
C ASP A 259 -2.78 -30.56 -5.09
N LEU A 260 -2.86 -29.81 -6.19
CA LEU A 260 -1.85 -29.83 -7.22
C LEU A 260 -0.51 -29.33 -6.67
N THR A 261 0.54 -30.10 -6.87
CA THR A 261 1.89 -29.72 -6.46
C THR A 261 2.77 -29.49 -7.69
N THR A 262 3.63 -28.48 -7.61
CA THR A 262 4.68 -28.29 -8.60
C THR A 262 5.86 -29.22 -8.32
N VAL A 263 6.67 -29.47 -9.35
CA VAL A 263 7.94 -30.20 -9.22
C VAL A 263 8.82 -29.57 -8.13
N GLY A 264 8.91 -28.23 -8.11
CA GLY A 264 9.65 -27.48 -7.11
C GLY A 264 9.14 -27.73 -5.69
N GLU A 265 7.82 -27.70 -5.48
CA GLU A 265 7.20 -27.93 -4.16
C GLU A 265 7.46 -29.34 -3.64
N ARG A 266 7.41 -30.35 -4.51
CA ARG A 266 7.80 -31.73 -4.13
C ARG A 266 9.25 -31.86 -3.73
N LEU A 267 10.13 -31.17 -4.41
CA LEU A 267 11.56 -31.15 -4.05
C LEU A 267 11.80 -30.51 -2.68
N TRP A 268 11.02 -29.46 -2.36
CA TRP A 268 11.08 -28.80 -1.04
C TRP A 268 10.45 -29.65 0.08
N THR A 269 9.29 -30.26 -0.15
CA THR A 269 8.60 -31.07 0.87
C THR A 269 9.34 -32.39 1.19
N LYS A 270 10.15 -32.91 0.29
CA LYS A 270 10.95 -34.11 0.55
C LYS A 270 12.22 -33.89 1.37
N GLN A 271 12.35 -32.71 2.02
CA GLN A 271 13.46 -32.37 2.93
C GLN A 271 14.84 -32.74 2.38
N ALA A 272 15.11 -32.33 1.17
CA ALA A 272 16.42 -32.56 0.61
C ALA A 272 17.41 -31.51 1.14
N PRO A 273 18.34 -31.84 1.99
CA PRO A 273 19.45 -30.96 2.29
C PRO A 273 20.28 -30.80 1.01
N ARG A 274 20.23 -29.66 0.39
CA ARG A 274 20.85 -29.26 -0.88
C ARG A 274 19.94 -29.38 -2.10
N ALA A 275 18.99 -28.42 -2.21
CA ALA A 275 18.20 -28.27 -3.43
C ALA A 275 19.05 -28.04 -4.69
N GLU A 276 20.22 -27.42 -4.58
CA GLU A 276 21.16 -27.19 -5.69
C GLU A 276 21.82 -28.47 -6.21
N ALA A 277 22.11 -29.43 -5.34
CA ALA A 277 22.72 -30.69 -5.76
C ALA A 277 21.72 -31.71 -6.32
N ARG A 278 20.41 -31.43 -6.24
CA ARG A 278 19.35 -32.37 -6.63
C ARG A 278 18.56 -31.95 -7.85
N LEU A 279 18.78 -30.77 -8.38
CA LEU A 279 18.36 -30.45 -9.75
C LEU A 279 19.14 -31.30 -10.77
N GLY A 280 20.02 -32.24 -10.29
CA GLY A 280 20.59 -33.35 -11.07
C GLY A 280 20.89 -33.02 -12.51
N LEU A 281 21.39 -31.82 -12.77
CA LEU A 281 21.70 -31.39 -14.13
C LEU A 281 22.98 -32.08 -14.53
N ALA A 282 22.85 -33.12 -15.32
CA ALA A 282 23.97 -33.55 -16.14
C ALA A 282 24.33 -32.38 -17.08
N ASP A 283 25.62 -32.16 -17.29
CA ASP A 283 26.12 -31.11 -18.18
C ASP A 283 25.37 -31.13 -19.52
N GLY A 284 24.53 -30.13 -19.77
CA GLY A 284 23.77 -29.96 -21.03
C GLY A 284 22.27 -30.19 -20.96
N GLU A 285 21.68 -30.55 -19.83
CA GLU A 285 20.22 -30.63 -19.67
C GLU A 285 19.65 -29.27 -19.27
N THR A 286 18.60 -28.84 -19.97
CA THR A 286 17.79 -27.69 -19.54
C THR A 286 17.08 -28.02 -18.24
N PRO A 287 17.12 -27.15 -17.22
CA PRO A 287 16.41 -27.39 -15.98
C PRO A 287 14.94 -27.63 -16.27
N GLU A 288 14.37 -28.70 -15.74
CA GLU A 288 12.93 -28.89 -15.71
C GLU A 288 12.31 -27.70 -14.96
N ASP A 289 11.30 -27.07 -15.56
CA ASP A 289 10.64 -25.92 -14.98
C ASP A 289 10.15 -26.26 -13.55
N PRO A 290 10.73 -25.67 -12.49
CA PRO A 290 10.35 -25.98 -11.11
C PRO A 290 8.92 -25.58 -10.76
N TYR A 291 8.27 -24.79 -11.63
CA TYR A 291 6.89 -24.34 -11.47
C TYR A 291 5.91 -25.17 -12.32
N ARG A 292 6.39 -26.14 -13.08
CA ARG A 292 5.52 -27.04 -13.82
C ARG A 292 4.71 -27.91 -12.86
N LEU A 293 3.38 -27.88 -13.01
CA LEU A 293 2.50 -28.83 -12.33
C LEU A 293 2.66 -30.21 -12.95
N GLU A 294 2.66 -31.26 -12.13
CA GLU A 294 2.84 -32.65 -12.59
C GLU A 294 1.54 -33.32 -12.98
N SER A 295 0.40 -32.71 -12.67
CA SER A 295 -0.92 -33.20 -13.04
C SER A 295 -1.40 -32.63 -14.36
N GLU A 296 -2.18 -33.41 -15.07
CA GLU A 296 -2.98 -32.95 -16.20
C GLU A 296 -3.99 -31.91 -15.73
N GLY A 297 -4.40 -30.98 -16.60
CA GLY A 297 -5.37 -29.95 -16.31
C GLY A 297 -5.11 -28.66 -17.09
N PRO A 298 -6.02 -27.68 -17.06
CA PRO A 298 -5.93 -26.48 -17.86
C PRO A 298 -4.60 -25.74 -17.69
N GLU A 299 -3.92 -25.46 -18.78
CA GLU A 299 -2.60 -24.82 -18.75
C GLU A 299 -2.64 -23.45 -18.09
N ALA A 300 -3.77 -22.73 -18.19
CA ALA A 300 -4.00 -21.47 -17.50
C ALA A 300 -3.88 -21.59 -15.98
N LEU A 301 -4.49 -22.61 -15.38
CA LEU A 301 -4.38 -22.88 -13.94
C LEU A 301 -2.97 -23.31 -13.54
N ARG A 302 -2.31 -24.11 -14.38
CA ARG A 302 -0.93 -24.56 -14.14
C ARG A 302 0.05 -23.41 -14.14
N ARG A 303 -0.07 -22.46 -15.08
CA ARG A 303 0.87 -21.33 -15.23
C ARG A 303 0.57 -20.15 -14.33
N TRP A 304 -0.72 -19.81 -14.17
CA TRP A 304 -1.13 -18.56 -13.51
C TRP A 304 -1.89 -18.78 -12.19
N GLY A 305 -2.34 -20.00 -11.93
CA GLY A 305 -3.22 -20.29 -10.78
C GLY A 305 -2.54 -20.41 -9.42
N ARG A 306 -1.20 -20.36 -9.32
CA ARG A 306 -0.48 -20.68 -8.08
C ARG A 306 -0.96 -19.92 -6.86
N ALA A 307 -1.06 -18.59 -6.94
CA ALA A 307 -1.46 -17.76 -5.78
C ALA A 307 -2.91 -18.07 -5.35
N GLY A 308 -3.81 -18.24 -6.32
CA GLY A 308 -5.22 -18.62 -6.05
C GLY A 308 -5.32 -20.01 -5.44
N ARG A 309 -4.60 -20.99 -5.97
CA ARG A 309 -4.56 -22.37 -5.47
C ARG A 309 -4.11 -22.42 -4.00
N GLU A 310 -3.02 -21.73 -3.67
CA GLU A 310 -2.51 -21.65 -2.30
C GLU A 310 -3.52 -21.02 -1.35
N ASN A 311 -4.18 -19.94 -1.77
CA ASN A 311 -5.22 -19.29 -0.98
C ASN A 311 -6.42 -20.20 -0.74
N ILE A 312 -6.90 -20.91 -1.78
CA ILE A 312 -8.04 -21.83 -1.67
C ILE A 312 -7.70 -22.97 -0.73
N ARG A 313 -6.50 -23.57 -0.83
CA ARG A 313 -6.04 -24.61 0.08
C ARG A 313 -6.10 -24.14 1.54
N LEU A 314 -5.57 -22.94 1.84
CA LEU A 314 -5.57 -22.38 3.18
C LEU A 314 -7.00 -22.07 3.68
N LEU A 315 -7.88 -21.61 2.81
CA LEU A 315 -9.28 -21.36 3.14
C LEU A 315 -10.02 -22.67 3.45
N ASN A 316 -9.79 -23.73 2.67
CA ASN A 316 -10.35 -25.06 2.92
C ASN A 316 -9.86 -25.62 4.26
N GLU A 317 -8.58 -25.48 4.60
CA GLU A 317 -8.04 -25.88 5.91
C GLU A 317 -8.67 -25.11 7.07
N VAL A 318 -9.02 -23.84 6.88
CA VAL A 318 -9.65 -22.98 7.91
C VAL A 318 -11.10 -23.32 8.12
N SER A 319 -11.83 -23.66 7.06
CA SER A 319 -13.27 -23.98 7.09
C SER A 319 -13.56 -25.48 7.30
N ASP A 320 -12.54 -26.31 7.54
CA ASP A 320 -12.65 -27.76 7.58
C ASP A 320 -13.35 -28.37 6.33
N CYS A 321 -13.12 -27.74 5.17
CA CYS A 321 -13.75 -28.05 3.88
C CYS A 321 -15.30 -27.92 3.88
N ASP A 322 -15.89 -27.13 4.78
CA ASP A 322 -17.30 -26.77 4.71
C ASP A 322 -17.48 -25.51 3.85
N PHE A 323 -17.99 -25.70 2.63
CA PHE A 323 -18.18 -24.61 1.69
C PHE A 323 -19.48 -24.71 0.90
N ASP A 324 -20.00 -23.54 0.52
CA ASP A 324 -21.19 -23.35 -0.33
C ASP A 324 -20.73 -23.02 -1.77
N PRO A 325 -20.73 -24.00 -2.69
CA PRO A 325 -20.29 -23.77 -4.07
C PRO A 325 -21.42 -23.16 -4.90
N ARG A 326 -21.16 -21.97 -5.46
CA ARG A 326 -22.11 -21.23 -6.31
C ARG A 326 -21.47 -20.91 -7.66
N PHE A 327 -21.08 -21.95 -8.38
CA PHE A 327 -20.47 -21.80 -9.70
C PHE A 327 -21.51 -21.63 -10.80
N GLU A 328 -21.23 -20.77 -11.76
CA GLU A 328 -22.01 -20.60 -12.98
C GLU A 328 -21.22 -21.04 -14.20
N LEU A 329 -21.87 -21.79 -15.10
CA LEU A 329 -21.24 -22.24 -16.32
C LEU A 329 -21.12 -21.07 -17.32
N PRO A 330 -19.92 -20.70 -17.76
CA PRO A 330 -19.74 -19.68 -18.78
C PRO A 330 -20.39 -20.08 -20.12
N PRO A 331 -20.74 -19.12 -21.01
CA PRO A 331 -21.25 -19.42 -22.34
C PRO A 331 -20.25 -20.25 -23.16
N GLY A 332 -20.71 -21.29 -23.85
CA GLY A 332 -19.84 -22.18 -24.64
C GLY A 332 -19.85 -21.91 -26.17
N ASP A 333 -20.52 -20.87 -26.60
CA ASP A 333 -20.72 -20.53 -28.02
C ASP A 333 -19.52 -19.81 -28.65
N HIS A 334 -18.60 -19.29 -27.86
CA HIS A 334 -17.38 -18.59 -28.29
C HIS A 334 -16.12 -19.13 -27.61
N LEU A 335 -14.94 -18.80 -28.15
CA LEU A 335 -13.65 -19.33 -27.70
C LEU A 335 -13.36 -19.02 -26.23
N LEU A 336 -13.52 -17.75 -25.78
CA LEU A 336 -13.26 -17.34 -24.41
C LEU A 336 -14.13 -18.12 -23.41
N GLY A 337 -15.43 -18.24 -23.71
CA GLY A 337 -16.36 -18.98 -22.85
C GLY A 337 -15.99 -20.46 -22.73
N ARG A 338 -15.54 -21.09 -23.82
CA ARG A 338 -15.06 -22.50 -23.79
C ARG A 338 -13.81 -22.65 -22.90
N ILE A 339 -12.83 -21.74 -23.05
CA ILE A 339 -11.64 -21.74 -22.18
C ILE A 339 -12.05 -21.59 -20.70
N GLN A 340 -13.00 -20.73 -20.42
CA GLN A 340 -13.54 -20.56 -19.06
C GLN A 340 -14.26 -21.80 -18.55
N GLN A 341 -15.00 -22.53 -19.42
CA GLN A 341 -15.62 -23.82 -19.08
C GLN A 341 -14.57 -24.90 -18.79
N ASP A 342 -13.51 -25.00 -19.62
CA ASP A 342 -12.42 -25.95 -19.41
C ASP A 342 -11.72 -25.68 -18.08
N ILE A 343 -11.47 -24.41 -17.74
CA ILE A 343 -10.92 -24.02 -16.43
C ILE A 343 -11.86 -24.43 -15.29
N LEU A 344 -13.15 -24.14 -15.42
CA LEU A 344 -14.15 -24.43 -14.40
C LEU A 344 -14.28 -25.93 -14.12
N ARG A 345 -14.21 -26.76 -15.17
CA ARG A 345 -14.34 -28.22 -15.10
C ARG A 345 -13.02 -28.96 -14.88
N PHE A 346 -11.93 -28.22 -14.83
CA PHE A 346 -10.57 -28.79 -14.75
C PHE A 346 -10.24 -29.72 -15.93
N GLU A 347 -10.71 -29.40 -17.12
CA GLU A 347 -10.52 -30.17 -18.33
C GLU A 347 -9.51 -29.48 -19.27
N GLU A 348 -8.72 -30.28 -19.99
CA GLU A 348 -8.00 -29.80 -21.16
C GLU A 348 -8.94 -29.93 -22.37
N GLY A 349 -9.30 -28.80 -22.96
CA GLY A 349 -10.13 -28.79 -24.13
C GLY A 349 -9.50 -29.59 -25.27
N PRO A 350 -10.30 -30.18 -26.16
CA PRO A 350 -9.78 -30.98 -27.28
C PRO A 350 -8.89 -30.14 -28.19
N ASP A 351 -7.81 -30.73 -28.67
CA ASP A 351 -6.92 -30.14 -29.68
C ASP A 351 -7.76 -29.68 -30.88
N GLN A 352 -7.68 -28.41 -31.22
CA GLN A 352 -8.66 -27.73 -32.07
C GLN A 352 -8.40 -27.99 -33.55
N GLY A 353 -9.16 -28.88 -34.14
CA GLY A 353 -9.37 -28.84 -35.56
C GLY A 353 -10.34 -27.73 -35.98
N ASP A 354 -10.14 -27.16 -37.15
CA ASP A 354 -11.02 -26.31 -37.98
C ASP A 354 -12.23 -25.64 -37.27
N ARG A 355 -12.00 -24.65 -36.46
CA ARG A 355 -13.05 -23.76 -35.98
C ARG A 355 -12.82 -22.36 -36.54
N GLU A 356 -13.90 -21.71 -36.95
CA GLU A 356 -13.80 -20.32 -37.38
C GLU A 356 -13.34 -19.42 -36.22
N PRO A 357 -12.38 -18.51 -36.46
CA PRO A 357 -11.96 -17.56 -35.46
C PRO A 357 -13.13 -16.68 -35.06
N ASP A 358 -13.34 -16.52 -33.75
CA ASP A 358 -14.29 -15.54 -33.21
C ASP A 358 -13.53 -14.36 -32.58
N SER A 359 -14.25 -13.27 -32.29
CA SER A 359 -13.69 -12.04 -31.74
C SER A 359 -13.63 -12.01 -30.22
N SER A 360 -14.00 -13.11 -29.52
CA SER A 360 -14.07 -13.16 -28.06
C SER A 360 -12.69 -13.12 -27.40
N LEU A 361 -11.63 -13.48 -28.11
CA LEU A 361 -10.24 -13.38 -27.69
C LEU A 361 -9.38 -12.90 -28.86
N GLN A 362 -8.71 -11.76 -28.70
CA GLN A 362 -7.91 -11.15 -29.75
C GLN A 362 -6.50 -10.82 -29.23
N PHE A 363 -5.50 -10.99 -30.10
CA PHE A 363 -4.12 -10.62 -29.87
C PHE A 363 -3.72 -9.59 -30.93
N LEU A 364 -3.41 -8.35 -30.47
CA LEU A 364 -3.06 -7.25 -31.35
C LEU A 364 -1.59 -6.89 -31.16
N ALA A 365 -0.80 -6.93 -32.22
CA ALA A 365 0.59 -6.53 -32.22
C ALA A 365 0.74 -5.09 -32.74
N CYS A 366 1.29 -4.21 -31.92
CA CYS A 366 1.48 -2.80 -32.25
C CYS A 366 2.97 -2.43 -32.29
N PRO A 367 3.40 -1.54 -33.22
CA PRO A 367 4.81 -1.19 -33.39
C PRO A 367 5.35 -0.26 -32.29
N SER A 368 4.49 0.36 -31.49
CA SER A 368 4.88 1.27 -30.39
C SER A 368 3.79 1.38 -29.34
N ALA A 369 4.17 1.79 -28.11
CA ALA A 369 3.22 2.03 -27.01
C ALA A 369 2.17 3.11 -27.36
N ARG A 370 2.55 4.12 -28.13
CA ARG A 370 1.59 5.13 -28.62
C ARG A 370 0.55 4.51 -29.54
N ARG A 371 0.97 3.70 -30.52
CA ARG A 371 0.05 3.04 -31.44
C ARG A 371 -0.82 2.00 -30.72
N GLU A 372 -0.27 1.29 -29.76
CA GLU A 372 -1.03 0.39 -28.88
C GLU A 372 -2.17 1.15 -28.17
N ALA A 373 -1.89 2.30 -27.59
CA ALA A 373 -2.88 3.14 -26.93
C ALA A 373 -3.99 3.64 -27.88
N GLU A 374 -3.61 4.05 -29.09
CA GLU A 374 -4.57 4.47 -30.12
C GLU A 374 -5.49 3.31 -30.57
N VAL A 375 -4.92 2.12 -30.75
CA VAL A 375 -5.70 0.92 -31.11
C VAL A 375 -6.65 0.56 -29.97
N VAL A 376 -6.20 0.60 -28.72
CA VAL A 376 -7.08 0.36 -27.56
C VAL A 376 -8.23 1.36 -27.55
N ALA A 377 -7.97 2.67 -27.72
CA ALA A 377 -9.01 3.69 -27.72
C ALA A 377 -10.07 3.45 -28.81
N SER A 378 -9.63 3.13 -30.04
CA SER A 378 -10.54 2.83 -31.15
C SER A 378 -11.34 1.55 -30.91
N THR A 379 -10.70 0.50 -30.39
CA THR A 379 -11.39 -0.77 -30.09
C THR A 379 -12.46 -0.60 -29.01
N LEU A 380 -12.18 0.21 -27.97
CA LEU A 380 -13.17 0.50 -26.93
C LEU A 380 -14.38 1.23 -27.49
N TRP A 381 -14.16 2.21 -28.35
CA TRP A 381 -15.23 2.94 -29.00
C TRP A 381 -16.08 2.03 -29.90
N GLU A 382 -15.44 1.27 -30.76
CA GLU A 382 -16.11 0.31 -31.66
C GLU A 382 -16.94 -0.73 -30.90
N LEU A 383 -16.42 -1.24 -29.77
CA LEU A 383 -17.15 -2.19 -28.94
C LEU A 383 -18.44 -1.58 -28.35
N VAL A 384 -18.35 -0.38 -27.78
CA VAL A 384 -19.51 0.28 -27.19
C VAL A 384 -20.55 0.65 -28.27
N GLU A 385 -20.09 1.12 -29.43
CA GLU A 385 -20.96 1.44 -30.56
C GLU A 385 -21.66 0.21 -31.13
N ALA A 386 -20.93 -0.90 -31.28
CA ALA A 386 -21.48 -2.15 -31.80
C ALA A 386 -22.58 -2.76 -30.91
N HIS A 387 -22.52 -2.53 -29.59
CA HIS A 387 -23.47 -3.06 -28.62
C HIS A 387 -24.47 -2.01 -28.11
N ALA A 388 -24.53 -0.83 -28.73
CA ALA A 388 -25.40 0.26 -28.28
C ALA A 388 -26.91 -0.04 -28.39
N GLU A 389 -27.29 -0.92 -29.32
CA GLU A 389 -28.69 -1.31 -29.57
C GLU A 389 -29.08 -2.62 -28.87
N ASP A 390 -28.17 -3.24 -28.11
CA ASP A 390 -28.47 -4.47 -27.38
C ASP A 390 -29.49 -4.23 -26.25
N PRO A 391 -30.26 -5.25 -25.84
CA PRO A 391 -31.19 -5.13 -24.71
C PRO A 391 -30.52 -4.67 -23.40
N GLU A 392 -29.26 -5.03 -23.21
CA GLU A 392 -28.36 -4.57 -22.15
C GLU A 392 -27.11 -3.97 -22.82
N PRO A 393 -27.12 -2.67 -23.15
CA PRO A 393 -26.03 -2.05 -23.90
C PRO A 393 -24.75 -2.01 -23.08
N LEU A 394 -23.63 -2.33 -23.75
CA LEU A 394 -22.29 -2.23 -23.13
C LEU A 394 -21.93 -0.77 -22.90
N GLY A 395 -21.63 -0.43 -21.66
CA GLY A 395 -21.13 0.91 -21.29
C GLY A 395 -19.61 0.93 -21.09
N PHE A 396 -18.99 2.11 -21.16
CA PHE A 396 -17.57 2.26 -20.86
C PHE A 396 -17.22 1.82 -19.42
N SER A 397 -18.17 1.89 -18.49
CA SER A 397 -18.03 1.41 -17.11
C SER A 397 -17.87 -0.11 -16.98
N ASP A 398 -18.24 -0.85 -18.01
CA ASP A 398 -18.20 -2.31 -18.03
C ASP A 398 -16.87 -2.85 -18.58
N ILE A 399 -15.97 -1.93 -19.00
CA ILE A 399 -14.70 -2.26 -19.64
C ILE A 399 -13.54 -1.89 -18.70
N ALA A 400 -12.59 -2.80 -18.52
CA ALA A 400 -11.36 -2.58 -17.77
C ALA A 400 -10.14 -2.66 -18.70
N VAL A 401 -9.25 -1.67 -18.57
CA VAL A 401 -7.94 -1.68 -19.23
C VAL A 401 -6.87 -1.96 -18.17
N VAL A 402 -6.19 -3.08 -18.28
CA VAL A 402 -5.12 -3.50 -17.35
C VAL A 402 -3.77 -3.18 -17.97
N VAL A 403 -2.97 -2.36 -17.26
CA VAL A 403 -1.63 -1.96 -17.72
C VAL A 403 -0.58 -2.66 -16.86
N PRO A 404 0.38 -3.40 -17.46
CA PRO A 404 1.47 -4.01 -16.71
C PRO A 404 2.32 -2.98 -15.96
N SER A 405 2.87 -3.35 -14.81
CA SER A 405 3.66 -2.45 -13.95
C SER A 405 4.99 -1.97 -14.56
N ALA A 406 5.52 -2.72 -15.54
CA ALA A 406 6.71 -2.30 -16.27
C ALA A 406 6.41 -1.06 -17.12
N ASP A 407 7.12 0.04 -16.87
CA ASP A 407 6.92 1.36 -17.54
C ASP A 407 5.47 1.89 -17.42
N LEU A 408 4.87 1.75 -16.24
CA LEU A 408 3.48 2.10 -16.01
C LEU A 408 3.16 3.55 -16.37
N GLU A 409 3.95 4.51 -15.90
CA GLU A 409 3.68 5.94 -16.11
C GLU A 409 3.82 6.35 -17.58
N GLY A 410 4.80 5.79 -18.31
CA GLY A 410 4.95 6.03 -19.74
C GLY A 410 3.77 5.50 -20.55
N ARG A 411 3.30 4.30 -20.24
CA ARG A 411 2.12 3.70 -20.89
C ARG A 411 0.83 4.44 -20.56
N LEU A 412 0.64 4.82 -19.31
CA LEU A 412 -0.52 5.62 -18.88
C LEU A 412 -0.58 6.97 -19.58
N ALA A 413 0.57 7.66 -19.75
CA ALA A 413 0.61 8.93 -20.49
C ALA A 413 0.15 8.76 -21.94
N HIS A 414 0.55 7.67 -22.61
CA HIS A 414 0.09 7.38 -23.97
C HIS A 414 -1.41 7.04 -24.03
N LEU A 415 -1.93 6.25 -23.07
CA LEU A 415 -3.35 5.91 -22.99
C LEU A 415 -4.18 7.17 -22.73
N GLN A 416 -3.77 8.01 -21.76
CA GLN A 416 -4.46 9.25 -21.45
C GLN A 416 -4.56 10.16 -22.67
N ALA A 417 -3.44 10.36 -23.38
CA ALA A 417 -3.42 11.16 -24.58
C ALA A 417 -4.32 10.57 -25.67
N ALA A 418 -4.27 9.25 -25.91
CA ALA A 418 -5.10 8.59 -26.92
C ALA A 418 -6.59 8.67 -26.61
N PHE A 419 -6.98 8.51 -25.34
CA PHE A 419 -8.38 8.61 -24.92
C PHE A 419 -8.95 10.02 -25.07
N GLN A 420 -8.14 11.06 -24.81
CA GLN A 420 -8.55 12.45 -24.99
C GLN A 420 -8.58 12.87 -26.46
N GLU A 421 -7.55 12.49 -27.25
CA GLU A 421 -7.41 12.96 -28.63
C GLU A 421 -8.35 12.26 -29.60
N ALA A 422 -8.60 10.96 -29.43
CA ALA A 422 -9.36 10.17 -30.39
C ALA A 422 -10.88 10.35 -30.22
N HIS A 423 -11.41 10.21 -29.01
CA HIS A 423 -12.85 10.08 -28.77
C HIS A 423 -13.34 10.75 -27.48
N ASP A 424 -12.46 11.43 -26.73
CA ASP A 424 -12.77 11.97 -25.38
C ASP A 424 -13.44 10.93 -24.47
N LEU A 425 -12.81 9.73 -24.40
CA LEU A 425 -13.35 8.59 -23.69
C LEU A 425 -13.42 8.87 -22.19
N PRO A 426 -14.55 8.58 -21.52
CA PRO A 426 -14.64 8.67 -20.08
C PRO A 426 -13.82 7.53 -19.44
N TRP A 427 -12.82 7.86 -18.63
CA TRP A 427 -11.99 6.88 -17.93
C TRP A 427 -11.63 7.32 -16.53
N THR A 428 -11.32 6.36 -15.68
CA THR A 428 -10.88 6.59 -14.31
C THR A 428 -9.69 5.68 -13.98
N ARG A 429 -8.62 6.25 -13.44
CA ARG A 429 -7.49 5.46 -12.93
C ARG A 429 -7.86 4.87 -11.57
N VAL A 430 -7.80 3.55 -11.51
CA VAL A 430 -8.24 2.79 -10.36
C VAL A 430 -7.16 2.63 -9.29
N ASP A 431 -5.91 2.34 -9.68
CA ASP A 431 -4.78 2.12 -8.77
C ASP A 431 -3.98 3.40 -8.46
N GLY A 432 -4.36 4.51 -9.03
CA GLY A 432 -3.86 5.81 -8.65
C GLY A 432 -4.50 6.18 -7.31
N GLY A 433 -3.75 6.19 -6.21
CA GLY A 433 -4.25 6.75 -4.95
C GLY A 433 -4.93 8.10 -5.18
N LEU A 434 -5.70 8.59 -4.22
CA LEU A 434 -6.33 9.90 -4.35
C LEU A 434 -5.26 10.93 -4.77
N PRO A 435 -5.32 11.52 -5.98
CA PRO A 435 -4.22 12.35 -6.50
C PRO A 435 -3.82 13.45 -5.52
N VAL A 436 -4.80 14.01 -4.82
CA VAL A 436 -4.58 15.03 -3.79
C VAL A 436 -3.82 14.48 -2.59
N LEU A 437 -4.09 13.24 -2.16
CA LEU A 437 -3.37 12.61 -1.04
C LEU A 437 -1.91 12.34 -1.42
N ILE A 438 -1.66 11.80 -2.61
CA ILE A 438 -0.30 11.53 -3.10
C ILE A 438 0.48 12.84 -3.20
N GLN A 439 -0.10 13.87 -3.82
CA GLN A 439 0.52 15.19 -3.91
C GLN A 439 0.77 15.81 -2.53
N THR A 440 -0.13 15.62 -1.57
CA THR A 440 0.06 16.13 -0.21
C THR A 440 1.22 15.41 0.47
N LEU A 441 1.29 14.08 0.39
CA LEU A 441 2.41 13.30 0.94
C LEU A 441 3.74 13.68 0.30
N GLU A 442 3.78 13.83 -1.02
CA GLU A 442 4.97 14.26 -1.76
C GLU A 442 5.43 15.66 -1.33
N ALA A 443 4.49 16.59 -1.12
CA ALA A 443 4.80 17.92 -0.60
C ALA A 443 5.34 17.87 0.84
N VAL A 444 4.78 17.00 1.69
CA VAL A 444 5.28 16.76 3.06
C VAL A 444 6.73 16.28 3.02
N ASP A 445 7.04 15.27 2.21
CA ASP A 445 8.40 14.75 2.07
C ASP A 445 9.37 15.85 1.61
N LEU A 446 8.99 16.63 0.62
CA LEU A 446 9.81 17.75 0.13
C LEU A 446 10.06 18.82 1.20
N LEU A 447 9.04 19.16 2.00
CA LEU A 447 9.15 20.13 3.08
C LEU A 447 10.03 19.62 4.22
N LEU A 448 9.94 18.33 4.57
CA LEU A 448 10.74 17.69 5.61
C LEU A 448 12.21 17.49 5.18
N ASP A 449 12.47 17.31 3.89
CA ASP A 449 13.82 17.17 3.34
C ASP A 449 14.54 18.52 3.19
N LEU A 450 13.79 19.62 3.12
CA LEU A 450 14.34 20.94 2.85
C LEU A 450 15.46 21.37 3.81
N PRO A 451 15.37 21.17 5.15
CA PRO A 451 16.43 21.54 6.10
C PRO A 451 17.79 20.89 5.78
N THR A 452 17.77 19.66 5.24
CA THR A 452 18.98 18.88 4.93
C THR A 452 19.45 19.02 3.48
N SER A 453 18.66 19.69 2.62
CA SER A 453 18.91 19.82 1.17
C SER A 453 20.07 20.77 0.79
N GLY A 454 20.65 21.49 1.76
CA GLY A 454 21.59 22.58 1.53
C GLY A 454 20.95 23.77 0.83
N LEU A 455 19.61 23.87 0.86
CA LEU A 455 18.81 24.93 0.25
C LEU A 455 19.20 25.19 -1.21
N THR A 456 19.40 24.11 -1.97
CA THR A 456 19.69 24.22 -3.40
C THR A 456 18.53 24.87 -4.14
N ARG A 457 18.84 25.61 -5.22
CA ARG A 457 17.81 26.20 -6.07
C ARG A 457 16.75 25.18 -6.48
N ALA A 458 17.18 24.00 -6.90
CA ALA A 458 16.28 22.92 -7.32
C ALA A 458 15.34 22.47 -6.18
N ALA A 459 15.85 22.33 -4.95
CA ALA A 459 15.04 21.90 -3.81
C ALA A 459 13.95 22.93 -3.48
N VAL A 460 14.31 24.21 -3.39
CA VAL A 460 13.35 25.28 -3.07
C VAL A 460 12.33 25.48 -4.19
N LEU A 461 12.77 25.53 -5.45
CA LEU A 461 11.87 25.71 -6.59
C LEU A 461 10.93 24.50 -6.76
N ARG A 462 11.39 23.27 -6.48
CA ARG A 462 10.53 22.08 -6.53
C ARG A 462 9.38 22.19 -5.55
N ILE A 463 9.59 22.74 -4.36
CA ILE A 463 8.52 23.01 -3.40
C ILE A 463 7.61 24.13 -3.89
N LEU A 464 8.18 25.28 -4.31
CA LEU A 464 7.40 26.43 -4.76
C LEU A 464 6.59 26.17 -6.03
N SER A 465 6.99 25.20 -6.86
CA SER A 465 6.24 24.76 -8.04
C SER A 465 5.31 23.55 -7.77
N HIS A 466 5.28 23.04 -6.54
CA HIS A 466 4.51 21.85 -6.26
C HIS A 466 2.99 22.12 -6.25
N PRO A 467 2.15 21.28 -6.89
CA PRO A 467 0.71 21.51 -6.99
C PRO A 467 0.00 21.70 -5.64
N ALA A 468 0.45 21.01 -4.57
CA ALA A 468 -0.11 21.18 -3.23
C ALA A 468 0.14 22.60 -2.69
N LEU A 469 1.33 23.15 -2.94
CA LEU A 469 1.67 24.51 -2.51
C LEU A 469 0.96 25.58 -3.37
N LEU A 470 0.86 25.35 -4.68
CA LEU A 470 0.15 26.25 -5.59
C LEU A 470 -1.35 26.35 -5.29
N ARG A 471 -1.96 25.28 -4.79
CA ARG A 471 -3.35 25.36 -4.28
C ARG A 471 -3.47 26.31 -3.09
N ARG A 472 -2.48 26.31 -2.21
CA ARG A 472 -2.45 27.21 -1.03
C ARG A 472 -2.10 28.65 -1.38
N PHE A 473 -1.22 28.84 -2.38
CA PHE A 473 -0.69 30.12 -2.80
C PHE A 473 -0.90 30.32 -4.31
N PRO A 474 -2.14 30.57 -4.77
CA PRO A 474 -2.48 30.62 -6.20
C PRO A 474 -1.85 31.80 -6.94
N ASP A 475 -1.44 32.85 -6.22
CA ASP A 475 -0.78 34.03 -6.80
C ASP A 475 0.72 33.83 -7.10
N LEU A 476 1.28 32.65 -6.79
CA LEU A 476 2.66 32.30 -7.07
C LEU A 476 2.82 31.85 -8.53
N ASP A 477 3.76 32.47 -9.24
CA ASP A 477 4.15 32.07 -10.60
C ASP A 477 5.48 31.30 -10.56
N PRO A 478 5.46 29.97 -10.69
CA PRO A 478 6.68 29.15 -10.65
C PRO A 478 7.63 29.39 -11.82
N GLU A 479 7.08 29.70 -13.01
CA GLU A 479 7.91 29.94 -14.20
C GLU A 479 8.67 31.26 -14.08
N ALA A 480 8.01 32.31 -13.60
CA ALA A 480 8.67 33.58 -13.29
C ALA A 480 9.71 33.38 -12.18
N GLY A 481 9.40 32.65 -11.12
CA GLY A 481 10.33 32.31 -10.04
C GLY A 481 11.60 31.61 -10.55
N SER A 482 11.46 30.64 -11.45
CA SER A 482 12.59 29.95 -12.06
C SER A 482 13.46 30.90 -12.88
N ARG A 483 12.85 31.75 -13.72
CA ARG A 483 13.57 32.77 -14.53
C ARG A 483 14.34 33.76 -13.65
N TRP A 484 13.72 34.28 -12.58
CA TRP A 484 14.40 35.17 -11.64
C TRP A 484 15.60 34.51 -10.97
N CYS A 485 15.49 33.24 -10.57
CA CYS A 485 16.63 32.51 -10.00
C CYS A 485 17.77 32.33 -10.98
N ASP A 486 17.48 32.12 -12.26
CA ASP A 486 18.50 32.03 -13.31
C ASP A 486 19.18 33.38 -13.54
N ASP A 487 18.42 34.46 -13.70
CA ASP A 487 18.90 35.82 -13.94
C ASP A 487 19.76 36.35 -12.77
N LEU A 488 19.42 36.01 -11.56
CA LEU A 488 20.10 36.40 -10.34
C LEU A 488 21.26 35.49 -9.96
N GLY A 489 21.38 34.34 -10.65
CA GLY A 489 22.44 33.36 -10.40
C GLY A 489 22.33 32.70 -9.06
N ILE A 490 21.10 32.45 -8.54
CA ILE A 490 20.90 31.73 -7.29
C ILE A 490 21.24 30.25 -7.51
N VAL A 491 22.16 29.71 -6.69
CA VAL A 491 22.62 28.32 -6.78
C VAL A 491 22.20 27.51 -5.56
N ARG A 492 22.61 27.94 -4.36
CA ARG A 492 22.33 27.25 -3.10
C ARG A 492 22.64 28.12 -1.88
N GLY A 493 22.17 27.63 -0.71
CA GLY A 493 22.48 28.23 0.59
C GLY A 493 21.63 29.45 0.92
N ALA A 494 21.30 29.62 2.19
CA ALA A 494 20.44 30.70 2.64
C ALA A 494 21.10 32.07 2.44
N ASP A 495 22.35 32.20 2.85
CA ASP A 495 23.13 33.44 2.91
C ASP A 495 24.62 33.18 2.67
N ARG A 496 25.46 34.18 2.96
CA ARG A 496 26.93 34.13 2.85
C ARG A 496 27.54 32.94 3.61
N ASN A 497 26.97 32.53 4.74
CA ASN A 497 27.53 31.45 5.57
C ASN A 497 27.59 30.11 4.84
N ALA A 498 26.77 29.93 3.80
CA ALA A 498 26.80 28.72 2.94
C ALA A 498 28.12 28.53 2.19
N TRP A 499 28.93 29.57 2.08
CA TRP A 499 30.22 29.56 1.38
C TRP A 499 31.41 29.65 2.34
N GLU A 500 31.19 29.69 3.67
CA GLU A 500 32.26 29.74 4.65
C GLU A 500 33.22 28.56 4.49
N GLY A 501 34.52 28.85 4.50
CA GLY A 501 35.55 27.82 4.30
C GLY A 501 35.74 27.34 2.84
N THR A 502 35.02 27.92 1.87
CA THR A 502 35.20 27.66 0.45
C THR A 502 36.03 28.80 -0.22
N TYR A 503 36.42 28.61 -1.50
CA TYR A 503 37.10 29.64 -2.26
C TYR A 503 36.20 30.81 -2.67
N LEU A 504 34.90 30.70 -2.46
CA LEU A 504 33.88 31.70 -2.77
C LEU A 504 33.53 32.60 -1.59
N ASP A 505 34.41 32.90 -0.67
CA ASP A 505 34.14 33.67 0.56
C ASP A 505 33.59 35.11 0.30
N HIS A 506 32.48 35.17 -0.43
CA HIS A 506 31.72 36.35 -0.80
C HIS A 506 30.23 36.12 -0.73
N ASP A 507 29.43 37.18 -0.55
CA ASP A 507 27.97 37.12 -0.54
C ASP A 507 27.42 37.05 -1.96
N VAL A 508 27.54 35.86 -2.58
CA VAL A 508 27.13 35.62 -3.97
C VAL A 508 26.44 34.26 -4.09
N LEU A 509 25.63 34.11 -5.12
CA LEU A 509 25.01 32.83 -5.55
C LEU A 509 24.12 32.19 -4.50
N ASN A 510 23.74 32.89 -3.44
CA ASN A 510 22.85 32.43 -2.39
C ASN A 510 21.46 33.09 -2.47
N TRP A 511 20.52 32.58 -1.69
CA TRP A 511 19.12 33.04 -1.69
C TRP A 511 18.99 34.49 -1.18
N ASP A 512 19.62 34.84 -0.06
CA ASP A 512 19.45 36.17 0.54
C ASP A 512 19.93 37.27 -0.40
N GLN A 513 21.10 37.10 -0.98
CA GLN A 513 21.66 38.04 -1.95
C GLN A 513 20.78 38.14 -3.21
N GLY A 514 20.33 37.00 -3.76
CA GLY A 514 19.44 36.96 -4.92
C GLY A 514 18.11 37.65 -4.67
N LEU A 515 17.42 37.32 -3.55
CA LEU A 515 16.14 37.92 -3.19
C LEU A 515 16.23 39.41 -2.86
N LYS A 516 17.34 39.87 -2.27
CA LYS A 516 17.62 41.31 -2.09
C LYS A 516 17.72 42.02 -3.45
N ARG A 517 18.49 41.46 -4.40
CA ARG A 517 18.61 42.01 -5.75
C ARG A 517 17.29 42.04 -6.49
N LEU A 518 16.47 41.00 -6.38
CA LEU A 518 15.13 40.94 -6.97
C LEU A 518 14.23 42.05 -6.42
N GLY A 519 14.17 42.20 -5.11
CA GLY A 519 13.36 43.22 -4.45
C GLY A 519 13.80 44.64 -4.78
N LEU A 520 15.12 44.89 -4.80
CA LEU A 520 15.66 46.20 -5.19
C LEU A 520 15.42 46.52 -6.67
N GLY A 521 15.51 45.51 -7.54
CA GLY A 521 15.23 45.63 -8.96
C GLY A 521 13.82 46.07 -9.29
N ALA A 522 12.85 45.72 -8.47
CA ALA A 522 11.45 46.15 -8.60
C ALA A 522 11.31 47.68 -8.38
N PHE A 523 12.21 48.30 -7.62
CA PHE A 523 12.18 49.75 -7.33
C PHE A 523 13.16 50.59 -8.14
N LEU A 524 14.32 50.03 -8.47
CA LEU A 524 15.43 50.84 -9.02
C LEU A 524 15.64 50.71 -10.53
N GLY A 525 15.03 49.73 -11.18
CA GLY A 525 15.18 49.46 -12.61
C GLY A 525 16.54 48.82 -12.96
N ASP A 526 16.77 48.58 -14.25
CA ASP A 526 17.95 47.90 -14.77
C ASP A 526 19.26 48.73 -14.69
N GLY A 527 20.37 48.03 -14.45
CA GLY A 527 21.71 48.56 -14.61
C GLY A 527 22.21 49.42 -13.47
N VAL A 528 21.61 49.32 -12.29
CA VAL A 528 22.08 50.03 -11.09
C VAL A 528 22.95 49.11 -10.25
N ASP A 529 24.19 49.50 -10.02
CA ASP A 529 25.08 48.91 -9.02
C ASP A 529 24.87 49.60 -7.68
N LEU A 530 24.36 48.85 -6.69
CA LEU A 530 24.12 49.36 -5.34
C LEU A 530 25.12 48.73 -4.37
N ALA A 531 25.85 49.53 -3.64
CA ALA A 531 26.73 49.08 -2.57
C ALA A 531 25.96 49.13 -1.23
N LEU A 532 25.72 47.97 -0.61
CA LEU A 532 25.11 47.83 0.70
C LEU A 532 26.05 47.06 1.61
N GLY A 533 26.42 47.66 2.76
CA GLY A 533 27.26 46.99 3.74
C GLY A 533 28.67 46.64 3.28
N GLY A 534 29.18 47.31 2.23
CA GLY A 534 30.49 47.04 1.61
C GLY A 534 30.47 46.03 0.46
N GLU A 535 29.34 45.47 0.16
CA GLU A 535 29.12 44.55 -0.97
C GLU A 535 28.41 45.27 -2.12
N SER A 536 28.77 44.97 -3.36
CA SER A 536 28.16 45.55 -4.57
C SER A 536 27.13 44.56 -5.15
N TYR A 537 25.90 45.00 -5.30
CA TYR A 537 24.82 44.23 -5.88
C TYR A 537 24.46 44.78 -7.27
N GLY A 538 24.72 44.01 -8.31
CA GLY A 538 24.19 44.32 -9.65
C GLY A 538 22.68 44.05 -9.68
N ILE A 539 21.89 45.10 -9.92
CA ILE A 539 20.41 45.01 -9.90
C ILE A 539 19.93 44.86 -11.34
N ARG A 540 19.07 43.86 -11.57
CA ARG A 540 18.33 43.71 -12.82
C ARG A 540 16.87 44.07 -12.58
N GLY A 541 16.33 44.96 -13.40
CA GLY A 541 14.94 45.36 -13.34
C GLY A 541 14.03 44.22 -13.80
N SER A 542 13.16 43.82 -12.95
CA SER A 542 12.13 42.83 -13.25
C SER A 542 10.73 43.45 -13.40
N GLY A 543 10.66 44.81 -13.34
CA GLY A 543 9.39 45.51 -13.27
C GLY A 543 8.69 45.34 -11.91
N ALA A 544 7.66 46.15 -11.65
CA ALA A 544 6.87 46.07 -10.40
C ALA A 544 5.74 45.05 -10.59
N GLU A 545 6.05 43.75 -10.60
CA GLU A 545 5.06 42.71 -10.66
C GLU A 545 4.68 42.29 -9.23
N PRO A 546 3.38 42.18 -8.87
CA PRO A 546 2.95 41.73 -7.54
C PRO A 546 3.47 40.34 -7.17
N SER A 547 3.67 39.46 -8.15
CA SER A 547 4.20 38.11 -8.02
C SER A 547 5.61 38.07 -7.42
N ILE A 548 6.44 39.12 -7.64
CA ILE A 548 7.77 39.24 -7.04
C ILE A 548 7.70 39.26 -5.51
N GLY A 549 6.79 40.07 -4.97
CA GLY A 549 6.60 40.18 -3.52
C GLY A 549 6.18 38.85 -2.90
N HIS A 550 5.27 38.13 -3.53
CA HIS A 550 4.83 36.80 -3.08
C HIS A 550 5.99 35.79 -3.15
N PHE A 551 6.72 35.74 -4.26
CA PHE A 551 7.87 34.85 -4.40
C PHE A 551 8.94 35.10 -3.32
N ILE A 552 9.32 36.37 -3.09
CA ILE A 552 10.31 36.73 -2.05
C ILE A 552 9.80 36.31 -0.66
N ALA A 553 8.54 36.57 -0.34
CA ALA A 553 7.97 36.25 0.96
C ALA A 553 7.95 34.75 1.21
N LEU A 554 7.52 33.96 0.21
CA LEU A 554 7.45 32.51 0.33
C LEU A 554 8.82 31.86 0.35
N ALA A 555 9.74 32.25 -0.53
CA ALA A 555 11.11 31.73 -0.52
C ALA A 555 11.83 32.02 0.81
N ARG A 556 11.74 33.26 1.32
CA ARG A 556 12.30 33.61 2.63
C ARG A 556 11.65 32.85 3.78
N GLY A 557 10.32 32.67 3.74
CA GLY A 557 9.58 31.89 4.72
C GLY A 557 10.05 30.45 4.77
N LEU A 558 10.16 29.76 3.62
CA LEU A 558 10.66 28.39 3.53
C LEU A 558 12.09 28.25 4.08
N ILE A 559 12.97 29.17 3.71
CA ILE A 559 14.37 29.18 4.16
C ILE A 559 14.45 29.39 5.68
N ALA A 560 13.68 30.34 6.22
CA ALA A 560 13.66 30.62 7.64
C ALA A 560 13.12 29.43 8.44
N ASP A 561 12.04 28.80 7.98
CA ASP A 561 11.46 27.63 8.62
C ASP A 561 12.41 26.41 8.55
N ALA A 562 13.12 26.21 7.42
CA ALA A 562 14.12 25.15 7.28
C ALA A 562 15.28 25.32 8.28
N HIS A 563 15.82 26.53 8.40
CA HIS A 563 16.85 26.82 9.41
C HIS A 563 16.35 26.67 10.85
N HIS A 564 15.11 27.06 11.11
CA HIS A 564 14.50 26.88 12.41
C HIS A 564 14.43 25.40 12.77
N LEU A 565 13.89 24.56 11.89
CA LEU A 565 13.78 23.10 12.09
C LEU A 565 15.16 22.44 12.30
N GLU A 566 16.20 22.86 11.54
CA GLU A 566 17.55 22.33 11.70
C GLU A 566 18.17 22.66 13.07
N SER A 567 17.82 23.81 13.63
CA SER A 567 18.34 24.27 14.93
C SER A 567 17.67 23.62 16.14
N LEU A 568 16.48 23.05 15.98
CA LEU A 568 15.68 22.52 17.08
C LEU A 568 16.23 21.21 17.66
N ARG A 569 16.04 21.06 18.96
CA ARG A 569 16.29 19.84 19.73
C ARG A 569 15.13 19.67 20.69
N LEU A 570 14.11 18.91 20.27
CA LEU A 570 12.86 18.74 20.98
C LEU A 570 12.66 17.28 21.39
N ASP A 571 11.82 17.06 22.38
CA ASP A 571 11.23 15.75 22.65
C ASP A 571 10.15 15.40 21.59
N LEU A 572 9.64 14.18 21.62
CA LEU A 572 8.69 13.73 20.62
C LEU A 572 7.39 14.56 20.58
N PRO A 573 6.75 14.90 21.73
CA PRO A 573 5.59 15.80 21.73
C PRO A 573 5.90 17.16 21.10
N GLY A 574 7.02 17.76 21.45
CA GLY A 574 7.45 19.05 20.89
C GLY A 574 7.70 18.99 19.38
N TRP A 575 8.25 17.86 18.87
CA TRP A 575 8.37 17.65 17.43
C TRP A 575 6.99 17.51 16.76
N CYS A 576 6.05 16.78 17.35
CA CYS A 576 4.70 16.64 16.78
C CYS A 576 4.01 18.01 16.66
N GLU A 577 4.04 18.84 17.69
CA GLU A 577 3.45 20.18 17.66
C GLU A 577 4.12 21.09 16.64
N THR A 578 5.46 21.04 16.56
CA THR A 578 6.24 21.85 15.60
C THR A 578 5.96 21.46 14.17
N LEU A 579 5.97 20.15 13.86
CA LEU A 579 5.72 19.66 12.52
C LEU A 579 4.27 19.87 12.09
N ASP A 580 3.30 19.67 12.98
CA ASP A 580 1.90 19.98 12.71
C ASP A 580 1.72 21.45 12.31
N SER A 581 2.29 22.35 13.09
CA SER A 581 2.26 23.80 12.80
C SER A 581 2.96 24.16 11.48
N TYR A 582 4.11 23.52 11.19
CA TYR A 582 4.89 23.72 9.97
C TYR A 582 4.13 23.24 8.73
N LEU A 583 3.61 22.03 8.76
CA LEU A 583 2.87 21.44 7.64
C LEU A 583 1.55 22.17 7.39
N THR A 584 0.82 22.50 8.45
CA THR A 584 -0.41 23.30 8.38
C THR A 584 -0.18 24.65 7.70
N ARG A 585 0.89 25.35 8.07
CA ARG A 585 1.25 26.64 7.47
C ARG A 585 1.42 26.57 5.96
N TRP A 586 2.07 25.52 5.46
CA TRP A 586 2.44 25.42 4.05
C TRP A 586 1.44 24.68 3.18
N LEU A 587 0.66 23.76 3.75
CA LEU A 587 -0.21 22.86 2.99
C LEU A 587 -1.70 22.99 3.30
N GLU A 588 -2.08 23.60 4.45
CA GLU A 588 -3.49 23.77 4.76
C GLU A 588 -4.13 24.83 3.86
N GLY A 589 -5.08 24.40 3.05
CA GLY A 589 -5.90 25.25 2.19
C GLY A 589 -7.38 25.07 2.51
N ASP A 590 -8.24 25.79 1.80
CA ASP A 590 -9.71 25.70 1.94
C ASP A 590 -10.30 24.47 1.23
N ASP A 591 -9.45 23.63 0.60
CA ASP A 591 -9.86 22.44 -0.15
C ASP A 591 -10.08 21.26 0.80
N GLU A 592 -11.32 20.83 0.98
CA GLU A 592 -11.70 19.74 1.89
C GLU A 592 -10.95 18.41 1.63
N PRO A 593 -10.70 17.95 0.39
CA PRO A 593 -9.86 16.81 0.11
C PRO A 593 -8.42 16.97 0.58
N ALA A 594 -7.81 18.13 0.43
CA ALA A 594 -6.45 18.42 0.87
C ALA A 594 -6.35 18.44 2.41
N LEU A 595 -7.33 19.04 3.10
CA LEU A 595 -7.45 19.01 4.56
C LEU A 595 -7.54 17.58 5.09
N ARG A 596 -8.40 16.75 4.51
CA ARG A 596 -8.50 15.33 4.88
C ARG A 596 -7.23 14.53 4.60
N ALA A 597 -6.49 14.89 3.56
CA ALA A 597 -5.20 14.29 3.26
C ALA A 597 -4.16 14.66 4.33
N LEU A 598 -4.06 15.93 4.70
CA LEU A 598 -3.14 16.43 5.71
C LEU A 598 -3.42 15.84 7.10
N GLN A 599 -4.70 15.68 7.48
CA GLN A 599 -5.11 15.04 8.74
C GLN A 599 -4.74 13.54 8.84
N ARG A 600 -4.36 12.91 7.74
CA ARG A 600 -3.92 11.50 7.71
C ARG A 600 -2.41 11.34 7.82
N VAL A 601 -1.67 12.39 7.59
CA VAL A 601 -0.22 12.48 7.77
C VAL A 601 0.13 12.67 9.24
#